data_ebd124b102257a21b5867e80ed485270
#
_entry.id   ebd124b102257a21b5867e80ed485270
#
_cell.length_a   1.000
_cell.length_b   1.000
_cell.length_c   1.000
_cell.angle_alpha   90.00
_cell.angle_beta   90.00
_cell.angle_gamma   90.00
#
_symmetry.space_group_name_H-M   'P 1'
#
loop_
_entity.id
_entity.type
_entity.pdbx_description
1 polymer ?
#
loop_
_entity_poly.entity_id
_entity_poly.type
_entity_poly.pdbx_seq_one_letter_code
_entity_poly.pdbx_strand_id
1 'polypeptide(L)'
;MGFAKAFQLVEINQLSQSISKPMGILWLITALMFICSAALFLTKQELWFIVAFIAILNSQALIILLWKDAKFGTIINIIVLLVSISAFGNFRFNKMVQKESAQILQNIQVENTPVISENDILHLPEIIQKWIKNSGVIGKEKVISLRLEQIGQMRTKTDSKWMPFTAIQHFNVVNPSFVWTTKVDAMPVLKMVGRDKMYNGEGEMLIKLASLIPVVNEGKNKKINQGVMIRFLAEICWFPSAALNDYMTWETIDATSAKVTLTADGQKVSGVFSFSDKGDLVSFEAKRYYGSETNSKLEKWHIEVVSFKTFNGIKIPNKSSVIWKLEEGDFKWLDLEIVDLEYNVVF
;
A
#
# COMPACT_ATOMS: atom_id res chain seq x y z
N MET A 1 -33.08 2.98 29.03
CA MET A 1 -34.53 3.32 29.15
C MET A 1 -35.43 2.09 29.05
N GLY A 2 -35.45 1.30 27.97
CA GLY A 2 -36.36 0.18 27.74
C GLY A 2 -36.31 -0.88 28.86
N PHE A 3 -35.12 -1.26 29.35
CA PHE A 3 -34.97 -2.18 30.52
C PHE A 3 -35.57 -1.59 31.79
N ALA A 4 -35.23 -0.35 32.12
CA ALA A 4 -35.71 0.29 33.35
C ALA A 4 -37.25 0.42 33.36
N LYS A 5 -37.90 0.71 32.23
CA LYS A 5 -39.34 0.73 32.12
C LYS A 5 -39.96 -0.67 32.24
N ALA A 6 -39.38 -1.68 31.57
CA ALA A 6 -39.89 -3.05 31.61
C ALA A 6 -39.89 -3.65 33.03
N PHE A 7 -38.94 -3.25 33.88
CA PHE A 7 -38.78 -3.71 35.26
C PHE A 7 -39.30 -2.69 36.29
N GLN A 8 -39.99 -1.62 35.84
CA GLN A 8 -40.58 -0.59 36.71
C GLN A 8 -39.57 0.07 37.66
N LEU A 9 -38.29 0.17 37.25
CA LEU A 9 -37.24 0.76 38.08
C LEU A 9 -37.32 2.29 38.12
N VAL A 10 -37.88 2.90 37.07
CA VAL A 10 -38.03 4.35 36.93
C VAL A 10 -39.29 4.64 36.08
N GLU A 11 -40.05 5.63 36.42
CA GLU A 11 -41.11 6.15 35.56
C GLU A 11 -40.49 6.94 34.36
N ILE A 12 -40.79 6.50 33.15
CA ILE A 12 -40.25 7.10 31.92
C ILE A 12 -41.43 7.58 31.07
N ASN A 13 -41.78 8.84 31.22
CA ASN A 13 -42.94 9.46 30.55
C ASN A 13 -42.76 9.58 29.02
N GLN A 14 -41.50 9.58 28.53
CA GLN A 14 -41.19 9.63 27.09
C GLN A 14 -41.52 8.33 26.35
N LEU A 15 -41.71 7.23 27.05
CA LEU A 15 -42.07 5.96 26.43
C LEU A 15 -43.57 5.72 26.63
N SER A 16 -44.35 5.88 25.55
CA SER A 16 -45.81 5.71 25.59
C SER A 16 -46.26 4.25 25.52
N GLN A 17 -45.45 3.39 24.89
CA GLN A 17 -45.76 1.98 24.68
C GLN A 17 -45.33 1.11 25.91
N SER A 18 -46.10 0.03 26.17
CA SER A 18 -45.71 -0.96 27.17
C SER A 18 -44.53 -1.81 26.67
N ILE A 19 -43.60 -2.11 27.56
CA ILE A 19 -42.44 -2.94 27.27
C ILE A 19 -42.48 -4.19 28.14
N SER A 20 -42.53 -5.38 27.53
CA SER A 20 -42.46 -6.64 28.24
C SER A 20 -41.06 -6.87 28.85
N LYS A 21 -40.98 -7.65 29.92
CA LYS A 21 -39.70 -7.99 30.58
C LYS A 21 -38.67 -8.60 29.61
N PRO A 22 -39.01 -9.60 28.73
CA PRO A 22 -38.09 -10.12 27.74
C PRO A 22 -37.56 -9.02 26.78
N MET A 23 -38.43 -8.13 26.32
CA MET A 23 -38.02 -7.02 25.44
C MET A 23 -37.12 -6.04 26.20
N GLY A 24 -37.36 -5.77 27.47
CA GLY A 24 -36.49 -4.96 28.33
C GLY A 24 -35.08 -5.57 28.46
N ILE A 25 -34.98 -6.89 28.64
CA ILE A 25 -33.70 -7.61 28.64
C ILE A 25 -32.96 -7.46 27.33
N LEU A 26 -33.65 -7.60 26.19
CA LEU A 26 -33.04 -7.39 24.88
C LEU A 26 -32.51 -5.96 24.69
N TRP A 27 -33.21 -4.93 25.19
CA TRP A 27 -32.72 -3.55 25.22
C TRP A 27 -31.41 -3.42 26.03
N LEU A 28 -31.31 -4.08 27.18
CA LEU A 28 -30.09 -4.06 27.99
C LEU A 28 -28.93 -4.77 27.27
N ILE A 29 -29.17 -5.97 26.72
CA ILE A 29 -28.17 -6.73 25.97
C ILE A 29 -27.66 -5.89 24.79
N THR A 30 -28.55 -5.26 24.01
CA THR A 30 -28.18 -4.41 22.88
C THR A 30 -27.31 -3.23 23.31
N ALA A 31 -27.64 -2.57 24.44
CA ALA A 31 -26.82 -1.49 24.99
C ALA A 31 -25.43 -1.99 25.40
N LEU A 32 -25.33 -3.14 26.06
CA LEU A 32 -24.05 -3.75 26.44
C LEU A 32 -23.22 -4.13 25.20
N MET A 33 -23.86 -4.62 24.15
CA MET A 33 -23.16 -4.92 22.87
C MET A 33 -22.59 -3.66 22.22
N PHE A 34 -23.30 -2.53 22.20
CA PHE A 34 -22.75 -1.26 21.71
C PHE A 34 -21.57 -0.78 22.57
N ILE A 35 -21.66 -0.91 23.91
CA ILE A 35 -20.54 -0.58 24.80
C ILE A 35 -19.34 -1.49 24.53
N CYS A 36 -19.57 -2.80 24.39
CA CYS A 36 -18.51 -3.76 24.02
C CYS A 36 -17.87 -3.41 22.67
N SER A 37 -18.68 -3.15 21.66
CA SER A 37 -18.20 -2.73 20.34
C SER A 37 -17.35 -1.45 20.40
N ALA A 38 -17.79 -0.45 21.18
CA ALA A 38 -17.04 0.78 21.40
C ALA A 38 -15.71 0.53 22.14
N ALA A 39 -15.70 -0.33 23.15
CA ALA A 39 -14.47 -0.71 23.86
C ALA A 39 -13.49 -1.42 22.92
N LEU A 40 -13.96 -2.37 22.11
CA LEU A 40 -13.15 -3.07 21.10
C LEU A 40 -12.60 -2.09 20.05
N PHE A 41 -13.38 -1.11 19.60
CA PHE A 41 -12.94 -0.06 18.70
C PHE A 41 -11.83 0.80 19.29
N LEU A 42 -12.00 1.25 20.55
CA LEU A 42 -11.01 2.08 21.25
C LEU A 42 -9.70 1.31 21.53
N THR A 43 -9.79 0.01 21.78
CA THR A 43 -8.61 -0.87 21.93
C THR A 43 -8.04 -1.37 20.61
N LYS A 44 -8.51 -0.83 19.47
CA LYS A 44 -8.05 -1.15 18.09
C LYS A 44 -8.17 -2.63 17.72
N GLN A 45 -9.14 -3.36 18.29
CA GLN A 45 -9.42 -4.74 17.90
C GLN A 45 -10.05 -4.77 16.51
N GLU A 46 -9.50 -5.58 15.60
CA GLU A 46 -9.89 -5.58 14.19
C GLU A 46 -11.36 -5.94 13.94
N LEU A 47 -11.94 -6.81 14.77
CA LEU A 47 -13.27 -7.40 14.56
C LEU A 47 -14.41 -6.70 15.32
N TRP A 48 -14.18 -5.50 15.87
CA TRP A 48 -15.18 -4.73 16.61
C TRP A 48 -16.49 -4.54 15.83
N PHE A 49 -16.42 -4.42 14.52
CA PHE A 49 -17.57 -4.21 13.63
C PHE A 49 -18.55 -5.40 13.62
N ILE A 50 -18.11 -6.62 13.91
CA ILE A 50 -18.99 -7.80 14.01
C ILE A 50 -19.98 -7.61 15.16
N VAL A 51 -19.49 -7.19 16.33
CA VAL A 51 -20.32 -6.91 17.50
C VAL A 51 -21.27 -5.75 17.20
N ALA A 52 -20.77 -4.71 16.51
CA ALA A 52 -21.60 -3.58 16.06
C ALA A 52 -22.73 -4.03 15.14
N PHE A 53 -22.48 -4.88 14.13
CA PHE A 53 -23.53 -5.38 13.24
C PHE A 53 -24.63 -6.12 13.99
N ILE A 54 -24.27 -7.00 14.91
CA ILE A 54 -25.25 -7.74 15.71
C ILE A 54 -26.05 -6.77 16.60
N ALA A 55 -25.38 -5.80 17.23
CA ALA A 55 -26.03 -4.77 18.05
C ALA A 55 -27.01 -3.91 17.21
N ILE A 56 -26.62 -3.51 16.00
CA ILE A 56 -27.47 -2.74 15.10
C ILE A 56 -28.72 -3.53 14.69
N LEU A 57 -28.57 -4.81 14.33
CA LEU A 57 -29.70 -5.66 13.96
C LEU A 57 -30.72 -5.80 15.11
N ASN A 58 -30.22 -6.10 16.32
CA ASN A 58 -31.08 -6.18 17.49
C ASN A 58 -31.72 -4.82 17.83
N SER A 59 -30.94 -3.74 17.80
CA SER A 59 -31.43 -2.37 18.04
C SER A 59 -32.53 -1.99 17.05
N GLN A 60 -32.31 -2.25 15.76
CA GLN A 60 -33.26 -1.87 14.72
C GLN A 60 -34.57 -2.68 14.84
N ALA A 61 -34.48 -3.97 15.18
CA ALA A 61 -35.67 -4.79 15.43
C ALA A 61 -36.50 -4.23 16.61
N LEU A 62 -35.83 -3.89 17.72
CA LEU A 62 -36.49 -3.27 18.89
C LEU A 62 -37.08 -1.90 18.59
N ILE A 63 -36.40 -1.07 17.76
CA ILE A 63 -36.90 0.23 17.32
C ILE A 63 -38.15 0.06 16.47
N ILE A 64 -38.18 -0.92 15.56
CA ILE A 64 -39.36 -1.19 14.70
C ILE A 64 -40.56 -1.58 15.57
N LEU A 65 -40.36 -2.43 16.59
CA LEU A 65 -41.41 -2.84 17.52
C LEU A 65 -41.95 -1.69 18.37
N LEU A 66 -41.12 -0.70 18.65
CA LEU A 66 -41.44 0.48 19.47
C LEU A 66 -41.33 1.79 18.67
N TRP A 67 -41.69 1.74 17.37
CA TRP A 67 -41.46 2.81 16.41
C TRP A 67 -41.92 4.19 16.85
N LYS A 68 -43.10 4.26 17.50
CA LYS A 68 -43.66 5.52 17.97
C LYS A 68 -42.73 6.27 18.93
N ASP A 69 -42.06 5.54 19.82
CA ASP A 69 -41.22 6.10 20.87
C ASP A 69 -39.72 6.11 20.49
N ALA A 70 -39.24 5.19 19.61
CA ALA A 70 -37.82 4.93 19.40
C ALA A 70 -37.28 5.23 18.00
N LYS A 71 -38.11 5.72 17.05
CA LYS A 71 -37.76 5.90 15.63
C LYS A 71 -36.46 6.69 15.37
N PHE A 72 -36.14 7.68 16.20
CA PHE A 72 -34.92 8.47 16.04
C PHE A 72 -33.62 7.67 16.32
N GLY A 73 -33.70 6.55 17.02
CA GLY A 73 -32.58 5.62 17.20
C GLY A 73 -32.09 5.01 15.88
N THR A 74 -32.95 4.96 14.84
CA THR A 74 -32.59 4.52 13.49
C THR A 74 -31.48 5.37 12.89
N ILE A 75 -31.45 6.69 13.15
CA ILE A 75 -30.41 7.59 12.65
C ILE A 75 -29.04 7.17 13.20
N ILE A 76 -28.98 6.89 14.49
CA ILE A 76 -27.74 6.44 15.15
C ILE A 76 -27.31 5.08 14.61
N ASN A 77 -28.26 4.14 14.42
CA ASN A 77 -27.98 2.84 13.81
C ASN A 77 -27.38 2.98 12.40
N ILE A 78 -27.90 3.91 11.58
CA ILE A 78 -27.37 4.18 10.23
C ILE A 78 -25.92 4.70 10.32
N ILE A 79 -25.63 5.63 11.20
CA ILE A 79 -24.26 6.16 11.37
C ILE A 79 -23.30 5.04 11.76
N VAL A 80 -23.65 4.26 12.78
CA VAL A 80 -22.80 3.14 13.24
C VAL A 80 -22.66 2.09 12.16
N LEU A 81 -23.73 1.82 11.39
CA LEU A 81 -23.69 0.89 10.25
C LEU A 81 -22.70 1.33 9.17
N LEU A 82 -22.74 2.60 8.76
CA LEU A 82 -21.81 3.12 7.75
C LEU A 82 -20.34 3.00 8.19
N VAL A 83 -20.04 3.32 9.44
CA VAL A 83 -18.70 3.17 9.99
C VAL A 83 -18.29 1.70 10.06
N SER A 84 -19.20 0.81 10.48
CA SER A 84 -18.95 -0.64 10.56
C SER A 84 -18.71 -1.27 9.17
N ILE A 85 -19.47 -0.85 8.15
CA ILE A 85 -19.28 -1.30 6.76
C ILE A 85 -17.89 -0.85 6.25
N SER A 86 -17.47 0.39 6.53
CA SER A 86 -16.15 0.87 6.17
C SER A 86 -15.03 0.07 6.87
N ALA A 87 -15.20 -0.24 8.15
CA ALA A 87 -14.27 -1.08 8.90
C ALA A 87 -14.16 -2.50 8.33
N PHE A 88 -15.30 -3.11 7.99
CA PHE A 88 -15.33 -4.41 7.31
C PHE A 88 -14.61 -4.38 5.96
N GLY A 89 -14.83 -3.32 5.15
CA GLY A 89 -14.12 -3.11 3.89
C GLY A 89 -12.61 -3.03 4.08
N ASN A 90 -12.15 -2.28 5.10
CA ASN A 90 -10.74 -2.15 5.43
C ASN A 90 -10.15 -3.49 5.91
N PHE A 91 -10.86 -4.22 6.74
CA PHE A 91 -10.45 -5.56 7.20
C PHE A 91 -10.26 -6.52 6.00
N ARG A 92 -11.23 -6.57 5.08
CA ARG A 92 -11.13 -7.41 3.87
C ARG A 92 -9.97 -7.00 2.98
N PHE A 93 -9.77 -5.68 2.80
CA PHE A 93 -8.66 -5.15 2.00
C PHE A 93 -7.31 -5.55 2.61
N ASN A 94 -7.13 -5.35 3.92
CA ASN A 94 -5.89 -5.72 4.62
C ASN A 94 -5.62 -7.24 4.56
N LYS A 95 -6.65 -8.08 4.73
CA LYS A 95 -6.51 -9.54 4.59
C LYS A 95 -6.11 -9.96 3.18
N MET A 96 -6.65 -9.31 2.15
CA MET A 96 -6.24 -9.52 0.76
C MET A 96 -4.75 -9.17 0.58
N VAL A 97 -4.31 -7.99 1.04
CA VAL A 97 -2.91 -7.55 0.95
C VAL A 97 -1.98 -8.50 1.71
N GLN A 98 -2.34 -8.91 2.93
CA GLN A 98 -1.57 -9.89 3.70
C GLN A 98 -1.38 -11.20 2.92
N LYS A 99 -2.47 -11.73 2.34
CA LYS A 99 -2.42 -12.95 1.54
C LYS A 99 -1.52 -12.79 0.30
N GLU A 100 -1.61 -11.66 -0.40
CA GLU A 100 -0.78 -11.38 -1.58
C GLU A 100 0.70 -11.20 -1.20
N SER A 101 1.01 -10.51 -0.10
CA SER A 101 2.37 -10.36 0.42
C SER A 101 2.95 -11.73 0.84
N ALA A 102 2.17 -12.56 1.54
CA ALA A 102 2.57 -13.93 1.86
C ALA A 102 2.83 -14.76 0.59
N GLN A 103 2.01 -14.61 -0.44
CA GLN A 103 2.15 -15.32 -1.71
C GLN A 103 3.46 -14.99 -2.43
N ILE A 104 3.85 -13.72 -2.49
CA ILE A 104 5.11 -13.34 -3.17
C ILE A 104 6.35 -13.74 -2.35
N LEU A 105 6.22 -13.86 -1.02
CA LEU A 105 7.33 -14.21 -0.13
C LEU A 105 7.36 -15.71 0.23
N GLN A 106 6.37 -16.49 -0.20
CA GLN A 106 6.42 -17.94 0.00
C GLN A 106 7.64 -18.52 -0.71
N ASN A 107 8.28 -19.51 -0.11
CA ASN A 107 9.51 -20.16 -0.61
C ASN A 107 10.78 -19.30 -0.60
N ILE A 108 10.78 -18.11 -0.01
CA ILE A 108 12.00 -17.37 0.31
C ILE A 108 12.74 -18.13 1.43
N GLN A 109 13.98 -18.55 1.13
CA GLN A 109 14.87 -19.18 2.11
C GLN A 109 16.03 -18.22 2.38
N VAL A 110 16.03 -17.61 3.55
CA VAL A 110 17.06 -16.63 3.96
C VAL A 110 18.35 -17.33 4.41
N GLU A 111 18.23 -18.57 4.86
CA GLU A 111 19.38 -19.38 5.29
C GLU A 111 20.36 -19.59 4.13
N ASN A 112 21.66 -19.35 4.39
CA ASN A 112 22.74 -19.48 3.42
C ASN A 112 22.69 -18.50 2.22
N THR A 113 22.13 -17.32 2.40
CA THR A 113 22.18 -16.26 1.39
C THR A 113 23.64 -15.89 1.11
N PRO A 114 24.11 -15.87 -0.17
CA PRO A 114 25.51 -15.61 -0.47
C PRO A 114 25.90 -14.18 -0.09
N VAL A 115 27.14 -14.05 0.42
CA VAL A 115 27.76 -12.74 0.72
C VAL A 115 28.37 -12.19 -0.58
N ILE A 116 28.08 -10.94 -0.87
CA ILE A 116 28.57 -10.26 -2.09
C ILE A 116 30.05 -9.90 -1.93
N SER A 117 30.86 -10.32 -2.89
CA SER A 117 32.28 -9.99 -2.98
C SER A 117 32.58 -8.99 -4.08
N GLU A 118 33.79 -8.42 -4.08
CA GLU A 118 34.24 -7.56 -5.18
C GLU A 118 34.32 -8.30 -6.53
N ASN A 119 34.57 -9.59 -6.53
CA ASN A 119 34.63 -10.39 -7.76
C ASN A 119 33.26 -10.50 -8.44
N ASP A 120 32.17 -10.48 -7.67
CA ASP A 120 30.81 -10.61 -8.21
C ASP A 120 30.40 -9.42 -9.08
N ILE A 121 31.04 -8.27 -8.94
CA ILE A 121 30.69 -7.04 -9.67
C ILE A 121 31.59 -6.76 -10.89
N LEU A 122 32.68 -7.51 -11.11
CA LEU A 122 33.68 -7.21 -12.14
C LEU A 122 33.14 -7.23 -13.56
N HIS A 123 32.08 -7.98 -13.80
CA HIS A 123 31.43 -8.09 -15.12
C HIS A 123 30.48 -6.91 -15.43
N LEU A 124 30.17 -6.06 -14.45
CA LEU A 124 29.28 -4.93 -14.59
C LEU A 124 30.00 -3.69 -15.16
N PRO A 125 29.28 -2.75 -15.82
CA PRO A 125 29.82 -1.46 -16.20
C PRO A 125 30.50 -0.75 -15.01
N GLU A 126 31.58 0.00 -15.28
CA GLU A 126 32.39 0.64 -14.24
C GLU A 126 31.56 1.54 -13.31
N ILE A 127 30.60 2.32 -13.87
CA ILE A 127 29.73 3.19 -13.06
C ILE A 127 28.82 2.37 -12.13
N ILE A 128 28.37 1.19 -12.55
CA ILE A 128 27.54 0.30 -11.72
C ILE A 128 28.40 -0.34 -10.62
N GLN A 129 29.65 -0.70 -10.90
CA GLN A 129 30.58 -1.15 -9.88
C GLN A 129 30.81 -0.07 -8.80
N LYS A 130 31.00 1.20 -9.23
CA LYS A 130 31.10 2.35 -8.30
C LYS A 130 29.87 2.50 -7.45
N TRP A 131 28.67 2.45 -8.04
CA TRP A 131 27.42 2.53 -7.32
C TRP A 131 27.26 1.43 -6.27
N ILE A 132 27.52 0.17 -6.64
CA ILE A 132 27.40 -0.97 -5.73
C ILE A 132 28.40 -0.84 -4.57
N LYS A 133 29.65 -0.44 -4.83
CA LYS A 133 30.64 -0.17 -3.79
C LYS A 133 30.19 0.95 -2.85
N ASN A 134 29.71 2.06 -3.40
CA ASN A 134 29.25 3.21 -2.62
C ASN A 134 27.98 2.91 -1.80
N SER A 135 27.13 1.98 -2.26
CA SER A 135 25.98 1.56 -1.49
C SER A 135 26.31 0.76 -0.24
N GLY A 136 27.54 0.22 -0.15
CA GLY A 136 28.02 -0.57 0.98
C GLY A 136 27.46 -1.99 1.04
N VAL A 137 26.99 -2.56 -0.09
CA VAL A 137 26.50 -3.97 -0.13
C VAL A 137 27.63 -5.00 -0.22
N ILE A 138 28.85 -4.60 -0.60
CA ILE A 138 30.03 -5.51 -0.58
C ILE A 138 30.27 -5.99 0.85
N GLY A 139 30.46 -7.30 1.01
CA GLY A 139 30.64 -7.95 2.32
C GLY A 139 29.32 -8.20 3.07
N LYS A 140 28.16 -7.91 2.46
CA LYS A 140 26.84 -8.20 3.01
C LYS A 140 26.15 -9.32 2.25
N GLU A 141 25.18 -9.95 2.90
CA GLU A 141 24.30 -10.93 2.27
C GLU A 141 23.52 -10.29 1.12
N LYS A 142 23.35 -11.03 0.02
CA LYS A 142 22.53 -10.62 -1.09
C LYS A 142 21.08 -10.42 -0.64
N VAL A 143 20.45 -9.33 -1.04
CA VAL A 143 19.04 -9.09 -0.72
C VAL A 143 18.17 -9.97 -1.60
N ILE A 144 17.36 -10.83 -0.98
CA ILE A 144 16.44 -11.76 -1.65
C ILE A 144 14.98 -11.39 -1.43
N SER A 145 14.71 -10.65 -0.37
CA SER A 145 13.40 -10.07 -0.04
C SER A 145 13.58 -8.80 0.77
N LEU A 146 12.58 -7.94 0.77
CA LEU A 146 12.56 -6.79 1.68
C LEU A 146 11.15 -6.32 1.95
N ARG A 147 11.02 -5.64 3.08
CA ARG A 147 9.86 -4.85 3.47
C ARG A 147 10.31 -3.42 3.72
N LEU A 148 9.56 -2.46 3.24
CA LEU A 148 9.82 -1.06 3.52
C LEU A 148 8.54 -0.28 3.82
N GLU A 149 8.69 0.81 4.58
CA GLU A 149 7.64 1.76 4.86
C GLU A 149 7.96 3.11 4.20
N GLN A 150 6.93 3.70 3.63
CA GLN A 150 7.01 4.98 2.93
C GLN A 150 6.02 5.96 3.52
N ILE A 151 6.44 7.22 3.56
CA ILE A 151 5.56 8.37 3.69
C ILE A 151 5.77 9.30 2.49
N GLY A 152 4.80 10.13 2.22
CA GLY A 152 4.95 11.10 1.14
C GLY A 152 3.67 11.83 0.83
N GLN A 153 3.65 12.43 -0.33
CA GLN A 153 2.48 13.11 -0.86
C GLN A 153 2.35 12.84 -2.36
N MET A 154 1.12 12.74 -2.82
CA MET A 154 0.82 12.55 -4.23
C MET A 154 -0.30 13.47 -4.69
N ARG A 155 -0.39 13.69 -5.99
CA ARG A 155 -1.48 14.43 -6.62
C ARG A 155 -1.83 13.83 -7.98
N THR A 156 -3.07 14.04 -8.41
CA THR A 156 -3.62 13.44 -9.63
C THR A 156 -3.53 14.34 -10.85
N LYS A 157 -3.32 15.66 -10.67
CA LYS A 157 -3.18 16.67 -11.71
C LYS A 157 -2.23 17.77 -11.24
N THR A 158 -1.65 18.51 -12.17
CA THR A 158 -0.68 19.58 -11.90
C THR A 158 -1.19 20.60 -10.87
N ASP A 159 -2.46 21.00 -10.98
CA ASP A 159 -3.06 22.02 -10.11
C ASP A 159 -3.86 21.44 -8.94
N SER A 160 -3.85 20.10 -8.76
CA SER A 160 -4.56 19.49 -7.64
C SER A 160 -3.74 19.58 -6.35
N LYS A 161 -4.45 19.57 -5.22
CA LYS A 161 -3.82 19.58 -3.90
C LYS A 161 -3.00 18.30 -3.70
N TRP A 162 -1.88 18.42 -3.01
CA TRP A 162 -1.09 17.31 -2.53
C TRP A 162 -1.86 16.55 -1.45
N MET A 163 -1.90 15.25 -1.57
CA MET A 163 -2.56 14.33 -0.63
C MET A 163 -1.47 13.52 0.09
N PRO A 164 -1.34 13.67 1.41
CA PRO A 164 -0.43 12.83 2.18
C PRO A 164 -0.79 11.35 2.05
N PHE A 165 0.24 10.49 2.05
CA PHE A 165 0.05 9.06 2.09
C PHE A 165 1.06 8.38 3.01
N THR A 166 0.69 7.18 3.44
CA THR A 166 1.60 6.18 4.02
C THR A 166 1.49 4.91 3.20
N ALA A 167 2.61 4.17 3.06
CA ALA A 167 2.59 2.91 2.32
C ALA A 167 3.54 1.88 2.94
N ILE A 168 3.23 0.61 2.67
CA ILE A 168 4.08 -0.54 2.97
C ILE A 168 4.28 -1.30 1.66
N GLN A 169 5.51 -1.72 1.41
CA GLN A 169 5.85 -2.51 0.22
C GLN A 169 6.67 -3.73 0.60
N HIS A 170 6.31 -4.86 0.03
CA HIS A 170 7.07 -6.11 0.11
C HIS A 170 7.58 -6.46 -1.28
N PHE A 171 8.81 -6.95 -1.36
CA PHE A 171 9.43 -7.43 -2.59
C PHE A 171 9.95 -8.84 -2.43
N ASN A 172 9.80 -9.62 -3.49
CA ASN A 172 10.62 -10.78 -3.76
C ASN A 172 11.64 -10.39 -4.83
N VAL A 173 12.93 -10.50 -4.50
CA VAL A 173 14.04 -10.11 -5.36
C VAL A 173 14.56 -11.32 -6.16
N VAL A 174 14.30 -12.54 -5.71
CA VAL A 174 14.67 -13.77 -6.44
C VAL A 174 13.78 -13.93 -7.67
N ASN A 175 12.47 -13.83 -7.48
CA ASN A 175 11.47 -13.82 -8.53
C ASN A 175 10.82 -12.44 -8.56
N PRO A 176 11.21 -11.55 -9.51
CA PRO A 176 10.80 -10.15 -9.48
C PRO A 176 9.32 -9.96 -9.24
N SER A 177 8.95 -9.56 -8.03
CA SER A 177 7.56 -9.31 -7.65
C SER A 177 7.48 -8.35 -6.48
N PHE A 178 6.36 -7.65 -6.37
CA PHE A 178 6.08 -6.80 -5.21
C PHE A 178 4.58 -6.69 -4.93
N VAL A 179 4.27 -6.36 -3.69
CA VAL A 179 2.96 -5.86 -3.26
C VAL A 179 3.18 -4.55 -2.52
N TRP A 180 2.66 -3.47 -3.08
CA TRP A 180 2.64 -2.14 -2.48
C TRP A 180 1.23 -1.80 -2.05
N THR A 181 1.05 -1.37 -0.81
CA THR A 181 -0.23 -0.91 -0.28
C THR A 181 -0.10 0.48 0.29
N THR A 182 -1.10 1.31 0.05
CA THR A 182 -1.09 2.71 0.51
C THR A 182 -2.42 3.11 1.13
N LYS A 183 -2.33 4.07 2.06
CA LYS A 183 -3.45 4.83 2.60
C LYS A 183 -3.22 6.30 2.28
N VAL A 184 -4.16 6.89 1.54
CA VAL A 184 -4.08 8.29 1.07
C VAL A 184 -5.16 9.11 1.76
N ASP A 185 -4.76 10.23 2.37
CA ASP A 185 -5.67 11.19 2.99
C ASP A 185 -6.23 12.15 1.93
N ALA A 186 -7.14 11.62 1.09
CA ALA A 186 -7.73 12.37 -0.02
C ALA A 186 -8.74 13.44 0.43
N MET A 187 -9.47 13.17 1.52
CA MET A 187 -10.46 14.07 2.13
C MET A 187 -10.48 13.89 3.66
N PRO A 188 -10.91 14.89 4.43
CA PRO A 188 -10.85 14.87 5.90
C PRO A 188 -11.49 13.64 6.57
N VAL A 189 -12.54 13.08 5.96
CA VAL A 189 -13.32 11.96 6.52
C VAL A 189 -13.20 10.68 5.69
N LEU A 190 -12.83 10.80 4.40
CA LEU A 190 -12.79 9.66 3.47
C LEU A 190 -11.36 9.37 3.04
N LYS A 191 -10.83 8.28 3.51
CA LYS A 191 -9.52 7.76 3.09
C LYS A 191 -9.66 6.91 1.84
N MET A 192 -8.64 6.97 0.98
CA MET A 192 -8.47 6.02 -0.11
C MET A 192 -7.43 4.98 0.30
N VAL A 193 -7.64 3.75 -0.13
CA VAL A 193 -6.64 2.70 -0.02
C VAL A 193 -6.28 2.22 -1.42
N GLY A 194 -4.99 1.98 -1.64
CA GLY A 194 -4.47 1.49 -2.91
C GLY A 194 -3.63 0.23 -2.71
N ARG A 195 -3.65 -0.64 -3.71
CA ARG A 195 -2.75 -1.78 -3.83
C ARG A 195 -2.26 -1.90 -5.27
N ASP A 196 -0.93 -1.84 -5.44
CA ASP A 196 -0.25 -2.22 -6.67
C ASP A 196 0.48 -3.52 -6.45
N LYS A 197 0.42 -4.42 -7.44
CA LYS A 197 1.07 -5.71 -7.38
C LYS A 197 1.74 -6.02 -8.72
N MET A 198 2.93 -6.61 -8.64
CA MET A 198 3.59 -7.32 -9.72
C MET A 198 3.81 -8.77 -9.26
N TYR A 199 3.32 -9.72 -10.04
CA TYR A 199 3.52 -11.15 -9.77
C TYR A 199 3.48 -11.93 -11.08
N ASN A 200 4.49 -12.78 -11.32
CA ASN A 200 4.65 -13.54 -12.58
C ASN A 200 4.53 -12.66 -13.84
N GLY A 201 5.20 -11.50 -13.85
CA GLY A 201 5.16 -10.56 -14.98
C GLY A 201 3.83 -9.83 -15.19
N GLU A 202 2.80 -10.14 -14.41
CA GLU A 202 1.49 -9.49 -14.46
C GLU A 202 1.38 -8.37 -13.42
N GLY A 203 0.81 -7.24 -13.84
CA GLY A 203 0.53 -6.09 -13.00
C GLY A 203 -0.95 -5.99 -12.65
N GLU A 204 -1.23 -5.58 -11.43
CA GLU A 204 -2.59 -5.24 -10.98
C GLU A 204 -2.56 -3.95 -10.15
N MET A 205 -3.56 -3.10 -10.34
CA MET A 205 -3.80 -1.89 -9.57
C MET A 205 -5.22 -1.88 -9.04
N LEU A 206 -5.39 -1.68 -7.74
CA LEU A 206 -6.68 -1.57 -7.09
C LEU A 206 -6.68 -0.34 -6.18
N ILE A 207 -7.59 0.61 -6.44
CA ILE A 207 -7.80 1.77 -5.57
C ILE A 207 -9.26 1.76 -5.12
N LYS A 208 -9.50 1.89 -3.82
CA LYS A 208 -10.84 1.93 -3.24
C LYS A 208 -11.05 3.20 -2.41
N LEU A 209 -12.20 3.82 -2.60
CA LEU A 209 -12.71 4.87 -1.73
C LEU A 209 -13.34 4.24 -0.48
N ALA A 210 -13.00 4.76 0.70
CA ALA A 210 -13.45 4.26 2.01
C ALA A 210 -13.22 2.73 2.19
N SER A 211 -12.23 2.16 1.52
CA SER A 211 -11.92 0.72 1.49
C SER A 211 -13.04 -0.17 0.89
N LEU A 212 -14.08 0.41 0.31
CA LEU A 212 -15.28 -0.27 -0.17
C LEU A 212 -15.44 -0.17 -1.69
N ILE A 213 -15.54 1.05 -2.20
CA ILE A 213 -15.92 1.33 -3.59
C ILE A 213 -14.67 1.34 -4.45
N PRO A 214 -14.52 0.39 -5.40
CA PRO A 214 -13.38 0.42 -6.32
C PRO A 214 -13.54 1.62 -7.28
N VAL A 215 -12.55 2.51 -7.29
CA VAL A 215 -12.45 3.63 -8.23
C VAL A 215 -11.43 3.35 -9.34
N VAL A 216 -10.47 2.45 -9.08
CA VAL A 216 -9.58 1.84 -10.05
C VAL A 216 -9.51 0.35 -9.76
N ASN A 217 -9.65 -0.47 -10.78
CA ASN A 217 -9.48 -1.92 -10.72
C ASN A 217 -8.96 -2.40 -12.08
N GLU A 218 -7.66 -2.23 -12.27
CA GLU A 218 -6.97 -2.49 -13.53
C GLU A 218 -5.98 -3.65 -13.35
N GLY A 219 -5.80 -4.45 -14.38
CA GLY A 219 -4.79 -5.51 -14.33
C GLY A 219 -4.74 -6.36 -15.57
N LYS A 220 -3.67 -7.16 -15.66
CA LYS A 220 -3.44 -8.20 -16.67
C LYS A 220 -3.45 -7.68 -18.12
N ASN A 221 -3.10 -6.43 -18.33
CA ASN A 221 -2.91 -5.85 -19.65
C ASN A 221 -1.44 -5.43 -19.85
N LYS A 222 -0.99 -5.40 -21.12
CA LYS A 222 0.41 -5.12 -21.45
C LYS A 222 0.93 -3.78 -20.93
N LYS A 223 0.09 -2.76 -20.82
CA LYS A 223 0.50 -1.42 -20.35
C LYS A 223 0.71 -1.41 -18.84
N ILE A 224 -0.19 -2.04 -18.09
CA ILE A 224 -0.04 -2.19 -16.64
C ILE A 224 1.17 -3.09 -16.33
N ASN A 225 1.32 -4.22 -17.04
CA ASN A 225 2.45 -5.12 -16.86
C ASN A 225 3.79 -4.39 -17.08
N GLN A 226 3.90 -3.64 -18.20
CA GLN A 226 5.08 -2.81 -18.48
C GLN A 226 5.32 -1.78 -17.35
N GLY A 227 4.24 -1.13 -16.90
CA GLY A 227 4.33 -0.10 -15.85
C GLY A 227 4.85 -0.63 -14.51
N VAL A 228 4.38 -1.81 -14.06
CA VAL A 228 4.86 -2.40 -12.79
C VAL A 228 6.27 -2.96 -12.91
N MET A 229 6.65 -3.51 -14.07
CA MET A 229 8.03 -3.96 -14.33
C MET A 229 9.02 -2.80 -14.35
N ILE A 230 8.67 -1.67 -14.97
CA ILE A 230 9.51 -0.45 -14.96
C ILE A 230 9.62 0.09 -13.52
N ARG A 231 8.53 0.04 -12.76
CA ARG A 231 8.55 0.44 -11.34
C ARG A 231 9.51 -0.44 -10.54
N PHE A 232 9.40 -1.77 -10.65
CA PHE A 232 10.34 -2.69 -9.99
C PHE A 232 11.78 -2.38 -10.38
N LEU A 233 12.03 -2.15 -11.69
CA LEU A 233 13.36 -1.83 -12.22
C LEU A 233 13.92 -0.54 -11.60
N ALA A 234 13.12 0.50 -11.46
CA ALA A 234 13.53 1.75 -10.84
C ALA A 234 13.82 1.59 -9.32
N GLU A 235 13.02 0.76 -8.67
CA GLU A 235 13.05 0.55 -7.21
C GLU A 235 14.21 -0.35 -6.75
N ILE A 236 14.99 -0.98 -7.66
CA ILE A 236 16.21 -1.73 -7.29
C ILE A 236 17.26 -0.85 -6.58
N CYS A 237 17.16 0.46 -6.71
CA CYS A 237 18.01 1.39 -5.97
C CYS A 237 17.88 1.27 -4.44
N TRP A 238 16.80 0.68 -3.95
CA TRP A 238 16.60 0.39 -2.53
C TRP A 238 17.22 -0.94 -2.09
N PHE A 239 17.56 -1.81 -3.04
CA PHE A 239 18.24 -3.09 -2.83
C PHE A 239 19.29 -3.34 -3.94
N PRO A 240 20.42 -2.59 -3.91
CA PRO A 240 21.38 -2.52 -5.02
C PRO A 240 21.97 -3.86 -5.42
N SER A 241 21.99 -4.85 -4.53
CA SER A 241 22.45 -6.21 -4.84
C SER A 241 21.63 -6.91 -5.94
N ALA A 242 20.41 -6.43 -6.23
CA ALA A 242 19.59 -6.93 -7.34
C ALA A 242 20.24 -6.68 -8.72
N ALA A 243 21.15 -5.71 -8.82
CA ALA A 243 21.92 -5.48 -10.05
C ALA A 243 22.74 -6.70 -10.51
N LEU A 244 23.00 -7.65 -9.61
CA LEU A 244 23.74 -8.90 -9.83
C LEU A 244 22.86 -10.08 -10.24
N ASN A 245 21.56 -9.90 -10.39
CA ASN A 245 20.67 -11.00 -10.76
C ASN A 245 20.67 -11.23 -12.27
N ASP A 246 20.57 -12.49 -12.68
CA ASP A 246 20.61 -12.91 -14.10
C ASP A 246 19.48 -12.32 -14.96
N TYR A 247 18.39 -11.88 -14.34
CA TYR A 247 17.30 -11.20 -15.02
C TYR A 247 17.59 -9.71 -15.32
N MET A 248 18.77 -9.19 -14.89
CA MET A 248 19.25 -7.83 -15.19
C MET A 248 20.39 -7.87 -16.21
N THR A 249 20.29 -7.04 -17.24
CA THR A 249 21.38 -6.82 -18.21
C THR A 249 21.74 -5.35 -18.24
N TRP A 250 23.03 -5.04 -18.10
CA TRP A 250 23.55 -3.68 -18.04
C TRP A 250 24.36 -3.34 -19.30
N GLU A 251 24.14 -2.14 -19.83
CA GLU A 251 24.86 -1.58 -20.98
C GLU A 251 25.38 -0.19 -20.59
N THR A 252 26.68 0.06 -20.81
CA THR A 252 27.26 1.40 -20.62
C THR A 252 26.73 2.36 -21.67
N ILE A 253 26.26 3.54 -21.24
CA ILE A 253 25.93 4.66 -22.15
C ILE A 253 27.12 5.62 -22.20
N ASP A 254 27.57 6.09 -21.03
CA ASP A 254 28.73 6.96 -20.85
C ASP A 254 29.35 6.76 -19.46
N ALA A 255 30.25 7.67 -19.04
CA ALA A 255 30.98 7.56 -17.78
C ALA A 255 30.08 7.66 -16.52
N THR A 256 28.87 8.23 -16.65
CA THR A 256 27.95 8.51 -15.54
C THR A 256 26.56 7.90 -15.74
N SER A 257 26.34 7.17 -16.82
CA SER A 257 25.03 6.57 -17.09
C SER A 257 25.13 5.16 -17.65
N ALA A 258 24.15 4.32 -17.26
CA ALA A 258 24.02 2.97 -17.77
C ALA A 258 22.54 2.64 -18.03
N LYS A 259 22.29 1.93 -19.13
CA LYS A 259 21.00 1.35 -19.43
C LYS A 259 20.91 -0.01 -18.74
N VAL A 260 19.78 -0.27 -18.13
CA VAL A 260 19.44 -1.57 -17.56
C VAL A 260 18.22 -2.14 -18.25
N THR A 261 18.23 -3.44 -18.48
CA THR A 261 17.08 -4.20 -18.99
C THR A 261 16.72 -5.29 -18.00
N LEU A 262 15.48 -5.28 -17.55
CA LEU A 262 14.86 -6.35 -16.77
C LEU A 262 14.15 -7.31 -17.72
N THR A 263 14.49 -8.60 -17.63
CA THR A 263 13.82 -9.68 -18.37
C THR A 263 13.17 -10.63 -17.36
N ALA A 264 11.85 -10.68 -17.35
CA ALA A 264 11.10 -11.57 -16.46
C ALA A 264 9.81 -12.03 -17.16
N ASP A 265 9.44 -13.29 -16.95
CA ASP A 265 8.18 -13.89 -17.47
C ASP A 265 7.95 -13.64 -18.97
N GLY A 266 9.01 -13.72 -19.77
CA GLY A 266 8.97 -13.52 -21.22
C GLY A 266 8.79 -12.06 -21.68
N GLN A 267 8.80 -11.11 -20.76
CA GLN A 267 8.67 -9.67 -21.02
C GLN A 267 10.01 -8.96 -20.77
N LYS A 268 10.21 -7.83 -21.42
CA LYS A 268 11.41 -6.99 -21.25
C LYS A 268 11.02 -5.53 -21.09
N VAL A 269 11.65 -4.87 -20.13
CA VAL A 269 11.58 -3.42 -19.97
C VAL A 269 12.98 -2.87 -19.73
N SER A 270 13.20 -1.61 -20.13
CA SER A 270 14.49 -0.96 -19.96
C SER A 270 14.33 0.43 -19.39
N GLY A 271 15.36 0.89 -18.69
CA GLY A 271 15.49 2.25 -18.18
C GLY A 271 16.95 2.67 -18.10
N VAL A 272 17.18 3.92 -17.80
CA VAL A 272 18.53 4.50 -17.68
C VAL A 272 18.70 5.02 -16.25
N PHE A 273 19.73 4.54 -15.59
CA PHE A 273 20.24 5.09 -14.34
C PHE A 273 21.33 6.11 -14.63
N SER A 274 21.24 7.29 -14.04
CA SER A 274 22.25 8.34 -14.08
C SER A 274 22.85 8.55 -12.70
N PHE A 275 24.17 8.70 -12.66
CA PHE A 275 24.95 8.78 -11.43
C PHE A 275 25.80 10.05 -11.42
N SER A 276 26.23 10.47 -10.24
CA SER A 276 27.31 11.44 -10.06
C SER A 276 28.66 10.79 -10.42
N ASP A 277 29.69 11.60 -10.63
CA ASP A 277 31.08 11.10 -10.85
C ASP A 277 31.56 10.19 -9.70
N LYS A 278 30.97 10.36 -8.52
CA LYS A 278 31.26 9.52 -7.33
C LYS A 278 30.48 8.20 -7.31
N GLY A 279 29.58 7.97 -8.27
CA GLY A 279 28.74 6.77 -8.33
C GLY A 279 27.48 6.82 -7.44
N ASP A 280 27.10 7.98 -6.94
CA ASP A 280 25.81 8.14 -6.28
C ASP A 280 24.69 8.27 -7.31
N LEU A 281 23.59 7.56 -7.15
CA LEU A 281 22.45 7.63 -8.05
C LEU A 281 21.84 9.05 -8.04
N VAL A 282 21.65 9.64 -9.21
CA VAL A 282 21.04 10.97 -9.38
C VAL A 282 19.59 10.83 -9.86
N SER A 283 19.39 9.98 -10.87
CA SER A 283 18.04 9.82 -11.46
C SER A 283 17.87 8.47 -12.13
N PHE A 284 16.60 8.14 -12.38
CA PHE A 284 16.19 7.04 -13.26
C PHE A 284 15.19 7.56 -14.29
N GLU A 285 15.32 7.13 -15.54
CA GLU A 285 14.38 7.46 -16.60
C GLU A 285 13.96 6.21 -17.40
N ALA A 286 12.68 6.16 -17.76
CA ALA A 286 12.17 5.13 -18.67
C ALA A 286 10.97 5.67 -19.48
N LYS A 287 10.69 5.04 -20.63
CA LYS A 287 9.42 5.24 -21.34
C LYS A 287 8.36 4.33 -20.73
N ARG A 288 7.30 4.93 -20.18
CA ARG A 288 6.21 4.24 -19.52
C ARG A 288 4.87 4.74 -20.06
N TYR A 289 3.87 3.87 -20.15
CA TYR A 289 2.53 4.30 -20.52
C TYR A 289 1.94 5.25 -19.46
N TYR A 290 1.48 6.42 -19.91
CA TYR A 290 0.76 7.37 -19.07
C TYR A 290 -0.73 7.01 -19.08
N GLY A 291 -1.15 6.26 -18.05
CA GLY A 291 -2.48 5.64 -17.96
C GLY A 291 -2.54 4.21 -18.52
N SER A 292 -3.71 3.60 -18.41
CA SER A 292 -4.01 2.21 -18.81
C SER A 292 -4.94 2.13 -20.03
N GLU A 293 -5.53 3.25 -20.44
CA GLU A 293 -6.52 3.34 -21.53
C GLU A 293 -5.95 2.94 -22.89
N THR A 294 -6.82 2.60 -23.83
CA THR A 294 -6.43 2.15 -25.19
C THR A 294 -5.53 3.17 -25.91
N ASN A 295 -5.82 4.46 -25.74
CA ASN A 295 -5.09 5.58 -26.37
C ASN A 295 -3.90 6.10 -25.54
N SER A 296 -3.58 5.49 -24.39
CA SER A 296 -2.43 5.91 -23.56
C SER A 296 -1.14 5.85 -24.36
N LYS A 297 -0.34 6.92 -24.32
CA LYS A 297 0.95 7.07 -24.98
C LYS A 297 2.10 6.68 -24.05
N LEU A 298 3.23 6.35 -24.64
CA LEU A 298 4.49 6.20 -23.92
C LEU A 298 5.09 7.57 -23.66
N GLU A 299 5.14 7.95 -22.40
CA GLU A 299 5.74 9.21 -21.96
C GLU A 299 7.02 8.93 -21.15
N LYS A 300 7.88 9.93 -21.04
CA LYS A 300 9.09 9.81 -20.22
C LYS A 300 8.70 9.92 -18.75
N TRP A 301 9.00 8.86 -18.01
CA TRP A 301 8.84 8.77 -16.55
C TRP A 301 10.20 8.96 -15.90
N HIS A 302 10.34 10.00 -15.09
CA HIS A 302 11.59 10.43 -14.48
C HIS A 302 11.47 10.37 -12.97
N ILE A 303 12.49 9.80 -12.32
CA ILE A 303 12.65 9.80 -10.86
C ILE A 303 13.92 10.57 -10.55
N GLU A 304 13.79 11.59 -9.70
CA GLU A 304 14.88 12.40 -9.19
C GLU A 304 15.19 12.00 -7.77
N VAL A 305 16.45 11.76 -7.47
CA VAL A 305 16.92 11.45 -6.10
C VAL A 305 17.18 12.76 -5.37
N VAL A 306 16.58 12.92 -4.20
CA VAL A 306 16.70 14.13 -3.38
C VAL A 306 17.69 13.95 -2.24
N SER A 307 17.69 12.78 -1.58
CA SER A 307 18.61 12.51 -0.46
C SER A 307 18.82 11.00 -0.27
N PHE A 308 19.81 10.68 0.55
CA PHE A 308 20.21 9.32 0.90
C PHE A 308 20.12 9.08 2.39
N LYS A 309 19.86 7.83 2.76
CA LYS A 309 19.94 7.34 4.14
C LYS A 309 20.53 5.93 4.14
N THR A 310 21.17 5.57 5.23
CA THR A 310 21.72 4.22 5.42
C THR A 310 20.77 3.41 6.28
N PHE A 311 20.35 2.24 5.77
CA PHE A 311 19.55 1.24 6.47
C PHE A 311 20.35 -0.06 6.52
N ASN A 312 20.53 -0.65 7.70
CA ASN A 312 21.30 -1.88 7.89
C ASN A 312 22.70 -1.84 7.23
N GLY A 313 23.32 -0.64 7.21
CA GLY A 313 24.62 -0.40 6.60
C GLY A 313 24.61 -0.30 5.07
N ILE A 314 23.45 -0.26 4.41
CA ILE A 314 23.30 -0.04 2.96
C ILE A 314 22.76 1.37 2.73
N LYS A 315 23.52 2.17 1.99
CA LYS A 315 23.15 3.54 1.57
C LYS A 315 22.22 3.49 0.37
N ILE A 316 21.03 4.03 0.51
CA ILE A 316 20.00 4.06 -0.55
C ILE A 316 19.42 5.46 -0.70
N PRO A 317 18.84 5.81 -1.86
CA PRO A 317 17.96 6.96 -2.00
C PRO A 317 16.77 6.82 -1.05
N ASN A 318 16.67 7.70 -0.06
CA ASN A 318 15.52 7.65 0.85
C ASN A 318 14.45 8.67 0.51
N LYS A 319 14.79 9.77 -0.19
CA LYS A 319 13.80 10.73 -0.71
C LYS A 319 13.93 10.85 -2.21
N SER A 320 12.80 10.78 -2.90
CA SER A 320 12.73 10.90 -4.35
C SER A 320 11.47 11.62 -4.79
N SER A 321 11.55 12.31 -5.94
CA SER A 321 10.42 12.91 -6.65
C SER A 321 10.17 12.14 -7.94
N VAL A 322 8.90 11.91 -8.27
CA VAL A 322 8.50 11.22 -9.52
C VAL A 322 7.75 12.18 -10.41
N ILE A 323 8.22 12.29 -11.66
CA ILE A 323 7.83 13.30 -12.61
C ILE A 323 7.48 12.65 -13.95
N TRP A 324 6.35 12.97 -14.52
CA TRP A 324 6.04 12.73 -15.91
C TRP A 324 6.53 13.91 -16.74
N LYS A 325 7.33 13.66 -17.77
CA LYS A 325 7.77 14.65 -18.75
C LYS A 325 6.78 14.61 -19.91
N LEU A 326 5.73 15.43 -19.83
CA LEU A 326 4.66 15.48 -20.83
C LEU A 326 4.89 16.60 -21.85
N GLU A 327 4.19 16.56 -22.97
CA GLU A 327 4.26 17.63 -24.00
C GLU A 327 3.82 19.00 -23.44
N GLU A 328 2.85 18.99 -22.50
CA GLU A 328 2.32 20.20 -21.86
C GLU A 328 3.23 20.73 -20.73
N GLY A 329 4.30 19.99 -20.40
CA GLY A 329 5.24 20.32 -19.34
C GLY A 329 5.37 19.25 -18.26
N ASP A 330 6.25 19.48 -17.32
CA ASP A 330 6.57 18.51 -16.26
C ASP A 330 5.43 18.37 -15.26
N PHE A 331 4.97 17.16 -15.06
CA PHE A 331 4.00 16.82 -14.02
C PHE A 331 4.66 16.04 -12.89
N LYS A 332 5.12 16.75 -11.85
CA LYS A 332 5.55 16.11 -10.60
C LYS A 332 4.32 15.67 -9.83
N TRP A 333 4.15 14.35 -9.68
CA TRP A 333 2.93 13.78 -9.10
C TRP A 333 3.13 13.08 -7.76
N LEU A 334 4.39 12.75 -7.40
CA LEU A 334 4.72 11.99 -6.21
C LEU A 334 6.03 12.50 -5.61
N ASP A 335 6.04 12.79 -4.31
CA ASP A 335 7.21 12.88 -3.45
C ASP A 335 7.12 11.77 -2.41
N LEU A 336 8.18 10.99 -2.24
CA LEU A 336 8.21 9.89 -1.28
C LEU A 336 9.48 9.92 -0.43
N GLU A 337 9.36 9.38 0.78
CA GLU A 337 10.46 9.10 1.70
C GLU A 337 10.36 7.69 2.24
N ILE A 338 11.46 6.92 2.17
CA ILE A 338 11.61 5.66 2.88
C ILE A 338 11.95 5.97 4.33
N VAL A 339 11.07 5.57 5.24
CA VAL A 339 11.24 5.84 6.70
C VAL A 339 11.76 4.62 7.44
N ASP A 340 11.40 3.42 6.99
CA ASP A 340 11.84 2.14 7.53
C ASP A 340 12.10 1.12 6.42
N LEU A 341 13.07 0.22 6.62
CA LEU A 341 13.44 -0.81 5.67
C LEU A 341 14.10 -1.99 6.37
N GLU A 342 13.57 -3.19 6.09
CA GLU A 342 14.09 -4.47 6.56
C GLU A 342 14.43 -5.35 5.34
N TYR A 343 15.67 -5.88 5.32
CA TYR A 343 16.11 -6.82 4.29
C TYR A 343 15.95 -8.27 4.74
N ASN A 344 15.82 -9.15 3.76
CA ASN A 344 15.76 -10.61 3.93
C ASN A 344 14.63 -11.04 4.89
N VAL A 345 13.45 -10.40 4.71
CA VAL A 345 12.27 -10.74 5.49
C VAL A 345 11.63 -12.04 4.99
N VAL A 346 11.09 -12.81 5.93
CA VAL A 346 10.21 -13.94 5.69
C VAL A 346 8.79 -13.59 6.15
N PHE A 347 7.76 -14.30 5.66
CA PHE A 347 6.36 -13.97 5.98
C PHE A 347 5.76 -15.06 6.86
#